data_cedf9db308e1d9d8ba27926d8598a621
#
_entry.id   cedf9db308e1d9d8ba27926d8598a621
#
_cell.length_a   1.000
_cell.length_b   1.000
_cell.length_c   1.000
_cell.angle_alpha   90.00
_cell.angle_beta   90.00
_cell.angle_gamma   90.00
#
_symmetry.space_group_name_H-M   'P 1'
#
loop_
_entity.id
_entity.type
_entity.pdbx_description
1 polymer ?
#
loop_
_entity_poly.entity_id
_entity_poly.type
_entity_poly.pdbx_seq_one_letter_code
_entity_poly.pdbx_strand_id
1 'polypeptide(L)'
;MDLALALVEEDHGRELALSVAREMVMFFKRPGGQSQFSAQLAAQTAERTVIRAVQDYVLENLKADLSVPALAERAGMSERNFARTFKAEAGSTPAEFVELARIDAARRLIENSDVSLKRLADTVGYANADGFRRAFMRRLGVGPSDYRKRFSG
;
A
#
# COMPACT_ATOMS: atom_id res chain seq x y z
N MET A 1 18.75 -4.31 4.18
CA MET A 1 18.22 -3.48 3.11
C MET A 1 19.23 -3.19 2.02
N ASP A 2 20.36 -2.74 2.42
CA ASP A 2 21.36 -2.34 1.43
C ASP A 2 21.87 -3.49 0.60
N LEU A 3 21.96 -4.64 1.19
CA LEU A 3 22.35 -5.84 0.45
C LEU A 3 21.39 -6.13 -0.69
N ALA A 4 20.10 -6.02 -0.40
CA ALA A 4 19.09 -6.25 -1.43
C ALA A 4 19.22 -5.25 -2.55
N LEU A 5 19.54 -4.01 -2.23
CA LEU A 5 19.71 -2.98 -3.25
C LEU A 5 20.93 -3.28 -4.12
N ALA A 6 22.01 -3.71 -3.51
CA ALA A 6 23.21 -4.03 -4.27
C ALA A 6 22.95 -5.15 -5.25
N LEU A 7 22.19 -6.15 -4.85
CA LEU A 7 21.88 -7.26 -5.72
C LEU A 7 20.98 -6.87 -6.88
N VAL A 8 20.19 -5.85 -6.70
CA VAL A 8 19.22 -5.42 -7.68
C VAL A 8 19.84 -4.62 -8.81
N GLU A 9 21.00 -4.06 -8.59
CA GLU A 9 21.62 -3.20 -9.58
C GLU A 9 21.91 -3.89 -10.90
N GLU A 10 21.89 -5.19 -10.93
CA GLU A 10 22.17 -5.92 -12.15
C GLU A 10 20.94 -6.11 -13.03
N ASP A 11 19.78 -5.72 -12.57
CA ASP A 11 18.53 -5.93 -13.29
C ASP A 11 17.64 -4.72 -13.15
N HIS A 12 17.41 -4.02 -14.24
CA HIS A 12 16.62 -2.78 -14.23
C HIS A 12 15.21 -2.99 -13.67
N GLY A 13 14.59 -4.13 -13.97
CA GLY A 13 13.26 -4.40 -13.46
C GLY A 13 13.26 -4.58 -11.97
N ARG A 14 14.25 -5.29 -11.46
CA ARG A 14 14.38 -5.50 -10.03
C ARG A 14 14.70 -4.19 -9.32
N GLU A 15 15.56 -3.41 -9.92
CA GLU A 15 15.94 -2.13 -9.36
C GLU A 15 14.72 -1.23 -9.23
N LEU A 16 13.90 -1.17 -10.27
CA LEU A 16 12.68 -0.39 -10.24
C LEU A 16 11.71 -0.92 -9.18
N ALA A 17 11.53 -2.24 -9.14
CA ALA A 17 10.62 -2.84 -8.18
C ALA A 17 11.07 -2.57 -6.74
N LEU A 18 12.36 -2.65 -6.47
CA LEU A 18 12.86 -2.38 -5.13
C LEU A 18 12.77 -0.91 -4.77
N SER A 19 12.91 -0.03 -5.76
CA SER A 19 12.74 1.40 -5.54
C SER A 19 11.31 1.68 -5.09
N VAL A 20 10.33 1.09 -5.77
CA VAL A 20 8.93 1.25 -5.39
C VAL A 20 8.66 0.62 -4.04
N ALA A 21 9.25 -0.54 -3.78
CA ALA A 21 9.07 -1.20 -2.48
C ALA A 21 9.61 -0.35 -1.35
N ARG A 22 10.70 0.35 -1.56
CA ARG A 22 11.22 1.28 -0.56
C ARG A 22 10.28 2.43 -0.32
N GLU A 23 9.67 2.94 -1.38
CA GLU A 23 8.66 3.97 -1.24
C GLU A 23 7.49 3.46 -0.41
N MET A 24 7.08 2.23 -0.62
CA MET A 24 6.02 1.63 0.16
C MET A 24 6.38 1.52 1.63
N VAL A 25 7.62 1.17 1.94
CA VAL A 25 8.05 1.09 3.33
C VAL A 25 7.97 2.46 3.99
N MET A 26 8.42 3.49 3.32
CA MET A 26 8.33 4.84 3.84
C MET A 26 6.88 5.31 3.93
N PHE A 27 6.05 4.87 3.00
CA PHE A 27 4.65 5.21 2.97
C PHE A 27 3.90 4.61 4.15
N PHE A 28 4.20 3.37 4.51
CA PHE A 28 3.56 2.68 5.62
C PHE A 28 4.14 3.05 6.98
N LYS A 29 5.38 3.42 7.01
CA LYS A 29 6.02 3.88 8.21
C LYS A 29 5.65 5.31 8.44
N ARG A 30 4.85 5.54 9.40
CA ARG A 30 4.49 6.90 9.72
C ARG A 30 5.70 7.63 10.22
N PRO A 31 5.97 8.83 9.70
CA PRO A 31 7.02 9.66 10.26
C PRO A 31 6.67 9.83 11.73
N GLY A 32 7.52 9.38 12.52
CA GLY A 32 7.29 9.23 13.90
C GLY A 32 6.85 10.46 14.56
N GLY A 33 6.09 10.28 15.47
CA GLY A 33 5.52 11.27 16.22
C GLY A 33 6.49 11.89 17.14
N GLN A 34 6.86 13.02 16.80
CA GLN A 34 7.53 13.89 17.71
C GLN A 34 6.46 14.47 18.57
N SER A 35 6.32 13.96 19.71
CA SER A 35 5.24 14.44 20.53
C SER A 35 5.61 15.69 21.24
N GLN A 36 4.99 16.72 20.82
CA GLN A 36 4.97 17.97 21.54
C GLN A 36 3.59 18.08 22.09
N PHE A 37 3.47 18.31 23.37
CA PHE A 37 2.17 18.27 24.00
C PHE A 37 1.56 19.65 24.16
N SER A 38 0.62 19.95 23.31
CA SER A 38 -0.27 21.08 23.49
C SER A 38 -1.67 20.57 23.21
N ALA A 39 -2.69 21.30 23.60
CA ALA A 39 -4.06 20.90 23.35
C ALA A 39 -4.31 20.75 21.87
N GLN A 40 -3.69 21.61 21.08
CA GLN A 40 -3.82 21.57 19.64
C GLN A 40 -3.20 20.30 19.06
N LEU A 41 -2.02 19.92 19.56
CA LEU A 41 -1.37 18.70 19.11
C LEU A 41 -2.11 17.47 19.61
N ALA A 42 -2.76 17.54 20.75
CA ALA A 42 -3.56 16.42 21.23
C ALA A 42 -4.71 16.12 20.28
N ALA A 43 -5.37 17.16 19.75
CA ALA A 43 -6.44 16.96 18.78
C ALA A 43 -5.90 16.36 17.49
N GLN A 44 -4.75 16.83 17.02
CA GLN A 44 -4.11 16.29 15.84
C GLN A 44 -3.70 14.84 16.05
N THR A 45 -3.25 14.50 17.24
CA THR A 45 -2.86 13.16 17.58
C THR A 45 -4.07 12.22 17.54
N ALA A 46 -5.23 12.70 17.98
CA ALA A 46 -6.44 11.89 17.92
C ALA A 46 -6.81 11.57 16.48
N GLU A 47 -6.73 12.55 15.58
CA GLU A 47 -6.99 12.33 14.17
C GLU A 47 -5.98 11.37 13.58
N ARG A 48 -4.72 11.53 13.95
CA ARG A 48 -3.66 10.64 13.48
C ARG A 48 -3.92 9.20 13.93
N THR A 49 -4.41 9.01 15.12
CA THR A 49 -4.71 7.68 15.64
C THR A 49 -5.84 7.04 14.85
N VAL A 50 -6.87 7.80 14.47
CA VAL A 50 -7.96 7.31 13.67
C VAL A 50 -7.45 6.90 12.29
N ILE A 51 -6.62 7.73 11.67
CA ILE A 51 -6.07 7.42 10.35
C ILE A 51 -5.19 6.18 10.41
N ARG A 52 -4.37 6.06 11.45
CA ARG A 52 -3.55 4.87 11.61
C ARG A 52 -4.40 3.61 11.75
N ALA A 53 -5.49 3.70 12.49
CA ALA A 53 -6.40 2.56 12.63
C ALA A 53 -6.99 2.16 11.28
N VAL A 54 -7.34 3.14 10.45
CA VAL A 54 -7.83 2.86 9.11
C VAL A 54 -6.75 2.20 8.26
N GLN A 55 -5.53 2.69 8.34
CA GLN A 55 -4.41 2.08 7.62
C GLN A 55 -4.21 0.62 8.03
N ASP A 56 -4.23 0.35 9.32
CA ASP A 56 -4.10 -1.01 9.82
C ASP A 56 -5.24 -1.89 9.34
N TYR A 57 -6.45 -1.35 9.35
CA TYR A 57 -7.61 -2.09 8.85
C TYR A 57 -7.44 -2.46 7.37
N VAL A 58 -6.96 -1.52 6.56
CA VAL A 58 -6.73 -1.77 5.14
C VAL A 58 -5.73 -2.91 4.97
N LEU A 59 -4.64 -2.86 5.70
CA LEU A 59 -3.59 -3.88 5.57
C LEU A 59 -4.06 -5.27 5.98
N GLU A 60 -5.02 -5.34 6.89
CA GLU A 60 -5.54 -6.61 7.38
C GLU A 60 -6.76 -7.11 6.63
N ASN A 61 -7.35 -6.27 5.77
CA ASN A 61 -8.61 -6.61 5.13
C ASN A 61 -8.62 -6.20 3.66
N LEU A 62 -7.63 -6.68 2.91
CA LEU A 62 -7.45 -6.25 1.52
C LEU A 62 -8.63 -6.58 0.63
N LYS A 63 -9.41 -7.60 0.97
CA LYS A 63 -10.56 -8.01 0.17
C LYS A 63 -11.85 -7.29 0.56
N ALA A 64 -11.81 -6.51 1.61
CA ALA A 64 -13.00 -5.80 2.07
C ALA A 64 -13.32 -4.62 1.15
N ASP A 65 -14.45 -4.00 1.38
CA ASP A 65 -14.80 -2.77 0.69
C ASP A 65 -13.92 -1.65 1.27
N LEU A 66 -12.92 -1.27 0.53
CA LEU A 66 -11.96 -0.24 0.94
C LEU A 66 -12.19 1.05 0.16
N SER A 67 -13.40 1.28 -0.29
CA SER A 67 -13.76 2.53 -0.95
C SER A 67 -13.68 3.70 0.03
N VAL A 68 -13.56 4.89 -0.50
CA VAL A 68 -13.50 6.09 0.35
C VAL A 68 -14.74 6.21 1.23
N PRO A 69 -15.96 6.03 0.72
CA PRO A 69 -17.14 6.07 1.59
C PRO A 69 -17.08 5.07 2.74
N ALA A 70 -16.66 3.84 2.45
CA ALA A 70 -16.60 2.81 3.47
C ALA A 70 -15.56 3.12 4.53
N LEU A 71 -14.40 3.60 4.12
CA LEU A 71 -13.34 3.95 5.05
C LEU A 71 -13.68 5.20 5.86
N ALA A 72 -14.32 6.17 5.23
CA ALA A 72 -14.74 7.37 5.95
C ALA A 72 -15.75 7.04 7.04
N GLU A 73 -16.69 6.16 6.73
CA GLU A 73 -17.67 5.73 7.70
C GLU A 73 -16.99 5.05 8.89
N ARG A 74 -16.03 4.22 8.58
CA ARG A 74 -15.26 3.52 9.60
C ARG A 74 -14.47 4.50 10.48
N ALA A 75 -14.02 5.59 9.91
CA ALA A 75 -13.30 6.63 10.65
C ALA A 75 -14.24 7.57 11.39
N GLY A 76 -15.55 7.49 11.15
CA GLY A 76 -16.50 8.41 11.75
C GLY A 76 -16.41 9.81 11.18
N MET A 77 -16.03 9.93 9.92
CA MET A 77 -15.82 11.22 9.26
C MET A 77 -16.63 11.29 7.97
N SER A 78 -16.91 12.50 7.52
CA SER A 78 -17.44 12.68 6.17
C SER A 78 -16.37 12.28 5.16
N GLU A 79 -16.79 11.95 3.94
CA GLU A 79 -15.83 11.54 2.91
C GLU A 79 -14.80 12.62 2.63
N ARG A 80 -15.24 13.85 2.54
CA ARG A 80 -14.36 14.97 2.25
C ARG A 80 -13.35 15.18 3.36
N ASN A 81 -13.81 15.17 4.60
CA ASN A 81 -12.93 15.36 5.74
C ASN A 81 -11.96 14.20 5.88
N PHE A 82 -12.46 12.98 5.66
CA PHE A 82 -11.63 11.80 5.72
C PHE A 82 -10.51 11.86 4.68
N ALA A 83 -10.85 12.16 3.42
CA ALA A 83 -9.86 12.19 2.35
C ALA A 83 -8.78 13.24 2.64
N ARG A 84 -9.19 14.41 3.11
CA ARG A 84 -8.26 15.49 3.43
C ARG A 84 -7.35 15.10 4.59
N THR A 85 -7.95 14.60 5.66
CA THR A 85 -7.20 14.21 6.85
C THR A 85 -6.25 13.05 6.56
N PHE A 86 -6.74 12.07 5.81
CA PHE A 86 -5.90 10.93 5.44
C PHE A 86 -4.68 11.38 4.66
N LYS A 87 -4.88 12.24 3.66
CA LYS A 87 -3.77 12.72 2.86
C LYS A 87 -2.78 13.52 3.70
N ALA A 88 -3.28 14.34 4.61
CA ALA A 88 -2.41 15.13 5.48
C ALA A 88 -1.60 14.25 6.40
N GLU A 89 -2.17 13.18 6.93
CA GLU A 89 -1.49 12.32 7.89
C GLU A 89 -0.65 11.23 7.23
N ALA A 90 -1.15 10.66 6.14
CA ALA A 90 -0.49 9.53 5.49
C ALA A 90 0.39 9.91 4.31
N GLY A 91 0.20 11.11 3.78
CA GLY A 91 1.01 11.56 2.65
C GLY A 91 0.48 11.15 1.29
N SER A 92 -0.63 10.43 1.25
CA SER A 92 -1.24 9.99 0.00
C SER A 92 -2.74 9.90 0.18
N THR A 93 -3.46 9.82 -0.92
CA THR A 93 -4.91 9.66 -0.84
C THR A 93 -5.26 8.26 -0.33
N PRO A 94 -6.46 8.08 0.23
CA PRO A 94 -6.88 6.73 0.64
C PRO A 94 -6.84 5.72 -0.51
N ALA A 95 -7.26 6.14 -1.71
CA ALA A 95 -7.25 5.23 -2.86
C ALA A 95 -5.84 4.79 -3.22
N GLU A 96 -4.89 5.71 -3.18
CA GLU A 96 -3.49 5.39 -3.43
C GLU A 96 -2.95 4.42 -2.39
N PHE A 97 -3.28 4.65 -1.15
CA PHE A 97 -2.82 3.78 -0.07
C PHE A 97 -3.35 2.37 -0.25
N VAL A 98 -4.64 2.25 -0.57
CA VAL A 98 -5.25 0.93 -0.79
C VAL A 98 -4.58 0.22 -1.96
N GLU A 99 -4.36 0.92 -3.06
CA GLU A 99 -3.72 0.31 -4.22
C GLU A 99 -2.32 -0.17 -3.87
N LEU A 100 -1.54 0.66 -3.20
CA LEU A 100 -0.18 0.27 -2.82
C LEU A 100 -0.18 -0.91 -1.86
N ALA A 101 -1.13 -0.94 -0.92
CA ALA A 101 -1.23 -2.05 0.03
C ALA A 101 -1.53 -3.36 -0.69
N ARG A 102 -2.45 -3.32 -1.65
CA ARG A 102 -2.81 -4.51 -2.42
C ARG A 102 -1.66 -4.99 -3.30
N ILE A 103 -0.97 -4.06 -3.95
CA ILE A 103 0.15 -4.42 -4.83
C ILE A 103 1.33 -4.94 -4.01
N ASP A 104 1.59 -4.36 -2.86
CA ASP A 104 2.67 -4.84 -2.00
C ASP A 104 2.40 -6.27 -1.53
N ALA A 105 1.16 -6.54 -1.14
CA ALA A 105 0.78 -7.89 -0.73
C ALA A 105 0.94 -8.87 -1.89
N ALA A 106 0.54 -8.46 -3.10
CA ALA A 106 0.68 -9.29 -4.28
C ALA A 106 2.15 -9.59 -4.59
N ARG A 107 2.99 -8.57 -4.46
CA ARG A 107 4.42 -8.73 -4.69
C ARG A 107 5.01 -9.79 -3.77
N ARG A 108 4.65 -9.73 -2.50
CA ARG A 108 5.14 -10.72 -1.54
C ARG A 108 4.64 -12.13 -1.84
N LEU A 109 3.39 -12.24 -2.27
CA LEU A 109 2.84 -13.55 -2.64
C LEU A 109 3.52 -14.12 -3.88
N ILE A 110 3.83 -13.27 -4.86
CA ILE A 110 4.54 -13.72 -6.05
C ILE A 110 5.92 -14.25 -5.68
N GLU A 111 6.60 -13.57 -4.76
CA GLU A 111 7.95 -13.97 -4.35
C GLU A 111 7.95 -15.27 -3.56
N ASN A 112 6.83 -15.61 -2.93
CA ASN A 112 6.78 -16.72 -1.99
C ASN A 112 5.84 -17.85 -2.38
N SER A 113 5.18 -17.76 -3.53
CA SER A 113 4.25 -18.82 -3.94
C SER A 113 4.05 -18.83 -5.45
N ASP A 114 3.43 -19.91 -5.92
CA ASP A 114 3.16 -20.12 -7.35
C ASP A 114 1.69 -19.97 -7.72
N VAL A 115 0.93 -19.24 -6.92
CA VAL A 115 -0.50 -19.10 -7.22
C VAL A 115 -0.70 -18.41 -8.58
N SER A 116 -1.79 -18.76 -9.24
CA SER A 116 -2.12 -18.17 -10.54
C SER A 116 -2.39 -16.68 -10.38
N LEU A 117 -2.23 -15.96 -11.47
CA LEU A 117 -2.49 -14.51 -11.44
C LEU A 117 -3.95 -14.20 -11.09
N LYS A 118 -4.87 -15.04 -11.58
CA LYS A 118 -6.28 -14.85 -11.26
C LYS A 118 -6.53 -15.00 -9.76
N ARG A 119 -5.95 -16.01 -9.16
CA ARG A 119 -6.10 -16.26 -7.74
C ARG A 119 -5.40 -15.18 -6.93
N LEU A 120 -4.26 -14.75 -7.40
CA LEU A 120 -3.51 -13.68 -6.76
C LEU A 120 -4.33 -12.39 -6.73
N ALA A 121 -4.91 -12.02 -7.87
CA ALA A 121 -5.75 -10.83 -7.96
C ALA A 121 -6.91 -10.90 -6.96
N ASP A 122 -7.57 -12.04 -6.90
CA ASP A 122 -8.67 -12.23 -5.97
C ASP A 122 -8.19 -12.13 -4.51
N THR A 123 -7.08 -12.75 -4.22
CA THR A 123 -6.56 -12.78 -2.86
C THR A 123 -6.26 -11.39 -2.33
N VAL A 124 -5.75 -10.50 -3.18
CA VAL A 124 -5.40 -9.15 -2.73
C VAL A 124 -6.50 -8.13 -2.95
N GLY A 125 -7.68 -8.57 -3.39
CA GLY A 125 -8.86 -7.71 -3.38
C GLY A 125 -9.26 -7.10 -4.71
N TYR A 126 -8.70 -7.58 -5.82
CA TYR A 126 -9.12 -7.10 -7.14
C TYR A 126 -10.26 -7.94 -7.70
N ALA A 127 -11.17 -7.29 -8.40
CA ALA A 127 -12.32 -7.98 -8.96
C ALA A 127 -11.93 -8.91 -10.11
N ASN A 128 -10.88 -8.58 -10.84
CA ASN A 128 -10.42 -9.39 -11.95
C ASN A 128 -8.93 -9.21 -12.19
N ALA A 129 -8.38 -10.11 -13.01
CA ALA A 129 -6.94 -10.11 -13.26
C ALA A 129 -6.49 -8.88 -14.07
N ASP A 130 -7.35 -8.36 -14.93
CA ASP A 130 -6.99 -7.20 -15.76
C ASP A 130 -6.76 -5.96 -14.91
N GLY A 131 -7.66 -5.70 -13.98
CA GLY A 131 -7.52 -4.56 -13.09
C GLY A 131 -6.26 -4.68 -12.23
N PHE A 132 -6.02 -5.88 -11.75
CA PHE A 132 -4.83 -6.17 -10.97
C PHE A 132 -3.56 -5.94 -11.81
N ARG A 133 -3.55 -6.47 -13.03
CA ARG A 133 -2.38 -6.34 -13.90
C ARG A 133 -2.06 -4.87 -14.20
N ARG A 134 -3.08 -4.07 -14.47
CA ARG A 134 -2.87 -2.65 -14.73
C ARG A 134 -2.31 -1.92 -13.51
N ALA A 135 -2.85 -2.21 -12.34
CA ALA A 135 -2.36 -1.58 -11.11
C ALA A 135 -0.93 -2.01 -10.80
N PHE A 136 -0.63 -3.29 -10.99
CA PHE A 136 0.70 -3.82 -10.75
C PHE A 136 1.72 -3.13 -11.66
N MET A 137 1.39 -3.04 -12.96
CA MET A 137 2.26 -2.37 -13.93
C MET A 137 2.44 -0.90 -13.58
N ARG A 138 1.36 -0.24 -13.19
CA ARG A 138 1.43 1.19 -12.85
C ARG A 138 2.35 1.43 -11.66
N ARG A 139 2.30 0.55 -10.66
CA ARG A 139 3.08 0.75 -9.44
C ARG A 139 4.50 0.21 -9.52
N LEU A 140 4.71 -0.90 -10.19
CA LEU A 140 6.03 -1.54 -10.21
C LEU A 140 6.76 -1.42 -11.54
N GLY A 141 6.11 -0.94 -12.58
CA GLY A 141 6.75 -0.74 -13.88
C GLY A 141 6.93 -2.01 -14.68
N VAL A 142 6.55 -3.15 -14.15
CA VAL A 142 6.60 -4.44 -14.85
C VAL A 142 5.33 -5.19 -14.55
N GLY A 143 4.94 -6.09 -15.43
CA GLY A 143 3.75 -6.90 -15.20
C GLY A 143 3.99 -8.00 -14.18
N PRO A 144 2.92 -8.56 -13.61
CA PRO A 144 3.06 -9.62 -12.61
C PRO A 144 3.78 -10.86 -13.13
N SER A 145 3.53 -11.23 -14.38
CA SER A 145 4.20 -12.39 -14.97
C SER A 145 5.69 -12.17 -15.09
N ASP A 146 6.09 -10.99 -15.56
CA ASP A 146 7.50 -10.66 -15.70
C ASP A 146 8.17 -10.57 -14.34
N TYR A 147 7.48 -10.00 -13.38
CA TYR A 147 7.99 -9.91 -12.02
C TYR A 147 8.24 -11.31 -11.46
N ARG A 148 7.29 -12.22 -11.69
CA ARG A 148 7.43 -13.59 -11.21
C ARG A 148 8.65 -14.27 -11.83
N LYS A 149 8.88 -14.07 -13.12
CA LYS A 149 10.04 -14.67 -13.78
C LYS A 149 11.35 -14.20 -13.18
N ARG A 150 11.38 -12.94 -12.74
CA ARG A 150 12.62 -12.37 -12.18
C ARG A 150 12.88 -12.84 -10.76
N PHE A 151 11.84 -13.16 -10.01
CA PHE A 151 11.97 -13.47 -8.59
C PHE A 151 11.74 -14.91 -8.21
N SER A 152 11.08 -15.70 -9.05
CA SER A 152 10.88 -17.10 -8.73
C SER A 152 11.78 -18.00 -9.57
N GLY A 153 12.59 -17.38 -10.34
CA GLY A 153 13.62 -17.96 -11.13
C GLY A 153 13.78 -19.30 -11.41
#